data_204114b330aa08824b30c962028c1873
#
_entry.id   204114b330aa08824b30c962028c1873
#
_cell.length_a   1.000
_cell.length_b   1.000
_cell.length_c   1.000
_cell.angle_alpha   90.00
_cell.angle_beta   90.00
_cell.angle_gamma   90.00
#
_symmetry.space_group_name_H-M   'P 1'
#
loop_
_entity.id
_entity.type
_entity.pdbx_description
1 polymer ?
#
loop_
_entity_poly.entity_id
_entity_poly.type
_entity_poly.pdbx_seq_one_letter_code
_entity_poly.pdbx_strand_id
1 'polypeptide(L)'
;MLKLFFQIGKKEQKKRLEELEGNKDTAWRVGENDWWQNKHYDKCEEVYDKYLTDTNASVAPWYIIDSGDKKWAELQVLETLCSGIHVAMQNESLAVPILQNVFPLVKMPRLSEVELDKEISEEEYKRELRHLQKKLNALHYRLYRKKIPVVIAYEGWDAAGKGGNIKRIAGALDPRGYEVHPIASPEPHEKARHYLWRFWTRLPKTGHIAIFDRTWYGRVMVERLEGFCSTNDWQRAYNEINEFEKELSQWGAVIIKFWVQIDKDTQLERFTERQNTPEKQWKITDEDWRNRDKWDQYEEAVNEMLRKTSTEYAPWHILESVDKKYARIKALKIVIAELEKALG
;
A
#
# COMPACT_ATOMS: atom_id res chain seq x y z
N MET A 1 21.50 -0.07 0.25
CA MET A 1 21.37 0.48 -1.15
C MET A 1 22.62 1.29 -1.44
N LEU A 2 23.20 1.13 -2.65
CA LEU A 2 24.32 1.96 -3.14
C LEU A 2 23.78 2.86 -4.25
N LYS A 3 24.02 4.16 -4.14
CA LYS A 3 23.67 5.16 -5.16
C LYS A 3 24.96 5.73 -5.72
N LEU A 4 25.13 5.67 -7.05
CA LEU A 4 26.33 6.14 -7.74
C LEU A 4 25.96 7.32 -8.62
N PHE A 5 26.69 8.42 -8.50
CA PHE A 5 26.57 9.59 -9.36
C PHE A 5 27.89 9.76 -10.15
N PHE A 6 27.77 9.72 -11.48
CA PHE A 6 28.93 9.82 -12.35
C PHE A 6 29.16 11.29 -12.74
N GLN A 7 30.22 11.87 -12.22
CA GLN A 7 30.61 13.27 -12.45
C GLN A 7 31.66 13.37 -13.55
N ILE A 8 31.44 14.24 -14.52
CA ILE A 8 32.45 14.66 -15.52
C ILE A 8 32.43 16.17 -15.68
N GLY A 9 33.56 16.77 -15.96
CA GLY A 9 33.63 18.19 -16.23
C GLY A 9 33.06 18.59 -17.58
N LYS A 10 32.58 19.82 -17.72
CA LYS A 10 31.94 20.39 -18.93
C LYS A 10 32.74 20.15 -20.22
N LYS A 11 34.07 20.31 -20.14
CA LYS A 11 34.98 20.14 -21.32
C LYS A 11 35.04 18.68 -21.76
N GLU A 12 35.13 17.75 -20.82
CA GLU A 12 35.15 16.32 -21.08
C GLU A 12 33.80 15.85 -21.61
N GLN A 13 32.70 16.34 -21.04
CA GLN A 13 31.36 16.05 -21.55
C GLN A 13 31.23 16.48 -23.02
N LYS A 14 31.62 17.72 -23.33
CA LYS A 14 31.59 18.23 -24.72
C LYS A 14 32.39 17.35 -25.68
N LYS A 15 33.62 17.01 -25.29
CA LYS A 15 34.52 16.15 -26.11
C LYS A 15 33.84 14.79 -26.39
N ARG A 16 33.23 14.15 -25.38
CA ARG A 16 32.57 12.87 -25.57
C ARG A 16 31.33 12.95 -26.45
N LEU A 17 30.56 14.04 -26.38
CA LEU A 17 29.43 14.28 -27.25
C LEU A 17 29.89 14.43 -28.71
N GLU A 18 30.96 15.21 -28.96
CA GLU A 18 31.57 15.38 -30.26
C GLU A 18 32.08 14.04 -30.84
N GLU A 19 32.76 13.21 -30.01
CA GLU A 19 33.22 11.88 -30.40
C GLU A 19 32.05 10.94 -30.79
N LEU A 20 30.98 10.94 -30.02
CA LEU A 20 29.79 10.12 -30.29
C LEU A 20 29.07 10.59 -31.58
N GLU A 21 28.90 11.88 -31.73
CA GLU A 21 28.18 12.48 -32.89
C GLU A 21 29.00 12.33 -34.19
N GLY A 22 30.32 12.37 -34.07
CA GLY A 22 31.24 12.20 -35.22
C GLY A 22 31.31 10.75 -35.77
N ASN A 23 30.80 9.77 -35.04
CA ASN A 23 30.76 8.37 -35.47
C ASN A 23 29.33 7.96 -35.87
N LYS A 24 29.18 7.50 -37.14
CA LYS A 24 27.88 7.11 -37.72
C LYS A 24 27.13 6.07 -36.92
N ASP A 25 27.85 5.17 -36.23
CA ASP A 25 27.24 4.09 -35.44
C ASP A 25 26.75 4.57 -34.07
N THR A 26 27.21 5.72 -33.59
CA THR A 26 26.88 6.26 -32.26
C THR A 26 26.22 7.63 -32.29
N ALA A 27 26.17 8.31 -33.45
CA ALA A 27 25.58 9.66 -33.56
C ALA A 27 24.12 9.75 -33.06
N TRP A 28 23.35 8.69 -33.25
CA TRP A 28 21.95 8.61 -32.76
C TRP A 28 21.81 8.70 -31.24
N ARG A 29 22.92 8.57 -30.49
CA ARG A 29 22.94 8.64 -29.02
C ARG A 29 22.99 10.08 -28.50
N VAL A 30 23.28 11.04 -29.38
CA VAL A 30 23.42 12.45 -29.00
C VAL A 30 22.20 13.22 -29.52
N GLY A 31 21.43 13.79 -28.59
CA GLY A 31 20.25 14.58 -28.92
C GLY A 31 20.38 16.05 -28.50
N GLU A 32 19.37 16.83 -28.86
CA GLU A 32 19.33 18.26 -28.50
C GLU A 32 19.44 18.51 -27.00
N ASN A 33 18.91 17.61 -26.16
CA ASN A 33 18.96 17.70 -24.70
C ASN A 33 20.40 17.55 -24.18
N ASP A 34 21.25 16.72 -24.81
CA ASP A 34 22.63 16.53 -24.38
C ASP A 34 23.45 17.81 -24.61
N TRP A 35 23.26 18.44 -25.75
CA TRP A 35 23.86 19.72 -26.05
C TRP A 35 23.32 20.87 -25.22
N TRP A 36 22.01 20.84 -24.90
CA TRP A 36 21.39 21.80 -24.00
C TRP A 36 22.00 21.70 -22.61
N GLN A 37 22.18 20.47 -22.06
CA GLN A 37 22.84 20.25 -20.77
C GLN A 37 24.28 20.75 -20.76
N ASN A 38 25.05 20.45 -21.79
CA ASN A 38 26.43 20.94 -21.87
C ASN A 38 26.49 22.48 -21.92
N LYS A 39 25.61 23.11 -22.70
CA LYS A 39 25.51 24.57 -22.76
C LYS A 39 25.14 25.21 -21.41
N HIS A 40 24.29 24.55 -20.65
CA HIS A 40 23.79 25.02 -19.37
C HIS A 40 24.40 24.23 -18.20
N TYR A 41 25.60 23.73 -18.37
CA TYR A 41 26.30 22.82 -17.43
C TYR A 41 26.25 23.34 -15.99
N ASP A 42 26.60 24.60 -15.75
CA ASP A 42 26.69 25.19 -14.41
C ASP A 42 25.31 25.19 -13.70
N LYS A 43 24.22 25.45 -14.44
CA LYS A 43 22.85 25.35 -13.91
C LYS A 43 22.45 23.91 -13.59
N CYS A 44 22.87 22.97 -14.42
CA CYS A 44 22.62 21.55 -14.16
C CYS A 44 23.39 21.08 -12.94
N GLU A 45 24.62 21.54 -12.75
CA GLU A 45 25.46 21.23 -11.61
C GLU A 45 24.81 21.72 -10.29
N GLU A 46 24.33 22.97 -10.25
CA GLU A 46 23.56 23.48 -9.09
C GLU A 46 22.33 22.62 -8.74
N VAL A 47 21.61 22.14 -9.76
CA VAL A 47 20.44 21.26 -9.54
C VAL A 47 20.88 19.89 -9.03
N TYR A 48 21.99 19.34 -9.56
CA TYR A 48 22.53 18.06 -9.11
C TYR A 48 23.07 18.14 -7.69
N ASP A 49 23.77 19.21 -7.32
CA ASP A 49 24.27 19.42 -5.96
C ASP A 49 23.12 19.46 -4.95
N LYS A 50 22.05 20.18 -5.30
CA LYS A 50 20.84 20.19 -4.48
C LYS A 50 20.19 18.81 -4.40
N TYR A 51 20.03 18.12 -5.52
CA TYR A 51 19.46 16.77 -5.58
C TYR A 51 20.27 15.77 -4.75
N LEU A 52 21.60 15.79 -4.87
CA LEU A 52 22.48 14.93 -4.10
C LEU A 52 22.36 15.24 -2.60
N THR A 53 22.34 16.51 -2.22
CA THR A 53 22.20 16.95 -0.82
C THR A 53 20.86 16.52 -0.23
N ASP A 54 19.76 16.82 -0.93
CA ASP A 54 18.39 16.57 -0.46
C ASP A 54 18.05 15.07 -0.36
N THR A 55 18.77 14.23 -1.12
CA THR A 55 18.54 12.79 -1.16
C THR A 55 19.66 11.94 -0.57
N ASN A 56 20.66 12.56 0.06
CA ASN A 56 21.78 11.84 0.69
C ASN A 56 21.41 11.39 2.11
N ALA A 57 20.96 10.15 2.24
CA ALA A 57 20.59 9.55 3.52
C ALA A 57 21.69 8.58 4.02
N SER A 58 21.92 8.54 5.33
CA SER A 58 22.91 7.64 5.95
C SER A 58 22.69 6.16 5.62
N VAL A 59 21.41 5.75 5.48
CA VAL A 59 21.02 4.39 5.11
C VAL A 59 21.17 4.10 3.60
N ALA A 60 21.34 5.12 2.79
CA ALA A 60 21.52 5.05 1.34
C ALA A 60 22.33 6.25 0.84
N PRO A 61 23.65 6.28 1.10
CA PRO A 61 24.50 7.39 0.73
C PRO A 61 24.76 7.43 -0.78
N TRP A 62 25.04 8.64 -1.28
CA TRP A 62 25.57 8.84 -2.62
C TRP A 62 27.10 8.68 -2.64
N TYR A 63 27.56 7.96 -3.64
CA TYR A 63 29.01 7.86 -3.98
C TYR A 63 29.22 8.60 -5.29
N ILE A 64 30.03 9.64 -5.22
CA ILE A 64 30.39 10.43 -6.42
C ILE A 64 31.57 9.76 -7.10
N ILE A 65 31.37 9.35 -8.35
CA ILE A 65 32.36 8.65 -9.18
C ILE A 65 32.96 9.66 -10.17
N ASP A 66 34.25 9.96 -10.00
CA ASP A 66 34.95 10.75 -11.01
C ASP A 66 35.06 9.97 -12.32
N SER A 67 34.37 10.46 -13.32
CA SER A 67 34.27 9.83 -14.65
C SER A 67 35.11 10.54 -15.72
N GLY A 68 36.04 11.38 -15.32
CA GLY A 68 37.01 12.01 -16.20
C GLY A 68 37.87 10.98 -16.94
N ASP A 69 38.35 9.95 -16.25
CA ASP A 69 38.97 8.76 -16.85
C ASP A 69 38.00 7.55 -16.70
N LYS A 70 37.72 6.87 -17.82
CA LYS A 70 36.77 5.74 -17.84
C LYS A 70 37.25 4.54 -17.00
N LYS A 71 38.55 4.22 -17.07
CA LYS A 71 39.11 3.08 -16.32
C LYS A 71 39.13 3.36 -14.82
N TRP A 72 39.42 4.61 -14.46
CA TRP A 72 39.38 5.04 -13.08
C TRP A 72 37.95 4.99 -12.53
N ALA A 73 36.97 5.43 -13.31
CA ALA A 73 35.54 5.31 -12.94
C ALA A 73 35.12 3.86 -12.74
N GLU A 74 35.51 2.94 -13.64
CA GLU A 74 35.23 1.50 -13.48
C GLU A 74 35.83 0.94 -12.19
N LEU A 75 37.07 1.32 -11.85
CA LEU A 75 37.74 0.90 -10.62
C LEU A 75 37.00 1.39 -9.39
N GLN A 76 36.64 2.68 -9.32
CA GLN A 76 35.87 3.28 -8.21
C GLN A 76 34.52 2.57 -8.02
N VAL A 77 33.82 2.25 -9.10
CA VAL A 77 32.54 1.50 -9.06
C VAL A 77 32.75 0.12 -8.45
N LEU A 78 33.76 -0.62 -8.92
CA LEU A 78 34.05 -1.98 -8.44
C LEU A 78 34.46 -1.96 -6.96
N GLU A 79 35.32 -1.01 -6.53
CA GLU A 79 35.71 -0.86 -5.13
C GLU A 79 34.53 -0.52 -4.24
N THR A 80 33.65 0.39 -4.70
CA THR A 80 32.43 0.76 -3.95
C THR A 80 31.47 -0.44 -3.82
N LEU A 81 31.28 -1.20 -4.89
CA LEU A 81 30.44 -2.41 -4.87
C LEU A 81 31.04 -3.48 -3.96
N CYS A 82 32.34 -3.80 -4.09
CA CYS A 82 32.99 -4.79 -3.25
C CYS A 82 32.92 -4.41 -1.76
N SER A 83 33.21 -3.16 -1.43
CA SER A 83 33.11 -2.66 -0.06
C SER A 83 31.68 -2.74 0.48
N GLY A 84 30.69 -2.34 -0.31
CA GLY A 84 29.28 -2.41 0.08
C GLY A 84 28.79 -3.85 0.29
N ILE A 85 29.19 -4.79 -0.56
CA ILE A 85 28.89 -6.21 -0.43
C ILE A 85 29.58 -6.78 0.82
N HIS A 86 30.84 -6.46 1.02
CA HIS A 86 31.60 -6.94 2.18
C HIS A 86 30.96 -6.48 3.50
N VAL A 87 30.58 -5.20 3.60
CA VAL A 87 29.85 -4.67 4.77
C VAL A 87 28.51 -5.38 4.95
N ALA A 88 27.76 -5.65 3.86
CA ALA A 88 26.49 -6.34 3.94
C ALA A 88 26.64 -7.80 4.41
N MET A 89 27.72 -8.49 3.99
CA MET A 89 28.02 -9.86 4.42
C MET A 89 28.46 -9.95 5.88
N GLN A 90 29.15 -8.94 6.40
CA GLN A 90 29.55 -8.90 7.81
C GLN A 90 28.39 -8.58 8.76
N ASN A 91 27.37 -7.89 8.26
CA ASN A 91 26.21 -7.49 9.02
C ASN A 91 25.12 -8.57 8.99
N GLU A 92 25.37 -9.73 9.57
CA GLU A 92 24.46 -10.90 9.64
C GLU A 92 23.14 -10.67 10.38
N SER A 93 22.76 -9.56 10.72
CA SER A 93 21.48 -9.00 11.17
C SER A 93 21.67 -7.68 11.89
N LEU A 94 21.89 -6.65 11.17
CA LEU A 94 21.48 -5.36 11.70
C LEU A 94 19.94 -5.42 11.76
N ALA A 95 19.41 -5.67 12.95
CA ALA A 95 18.05 -5.30 13.24
C ALA A 95 17.91 -3.85 12.76
N VAL A 96 17.22 -3.66 11.65
CA VAL A 96 16.99 -2.29 11.14
C VAL A 96 16.34 -1.53 12.28
N PRO A 97 16.93 -0.41 12.75
CA PRO A 97 16.34 0.35 13.84
C PRO A 97 14.88 0.64 13.47
N ILE A 98 13.97 0.32 14.37
CA ILE A 98 12.57 0.66 14.16
C ILE A 98 12.50 2.17 14.31
N LEU A 99 12.57 2.88 13.17
CA LEU A 99 12.38 4.32 13.13
C LEU A 99 10.92 4.55 13.54
N GLN A 100 10.73 5.17 14.68
CA GLN A 100 9.40 5.58 15.13
C GLN A 100 9.12 6.98 14.55
N ASN A 101 8.58 7.02 13.36
CA ASN A 101 8.01 8.26 12.85
C ASN A 101 6.74 8.59 13.65
N VAL A 102 6.56 9.85 13.97
CA VAL A 102 5.35 10.32 14.62
C VAL A 102 4.30 10.58 13.55
N PHE A 103 3.21 9.83 13.61
CA PHE A 103 2.05 10.01 12.71
C PHE A 103 0.89 10.64 13.48
N PRO A 104 0.06 11.49 12.84
CA PRO A 104 -1.16 12.00 13.44
C PRO A 104 -2.20 10.88 13.53
N LEU A 105 -2.36 10.30 14.71
CA LEU A 105 -3.24 9.15 14.94
C LEU A 105 -4.61 9.57 15.46
N VAL A 106 -5.65 8.93 14.93
CA VAL A 106 -7.03 9.03 15.41
C VAL A 106 -7.25 7.95 16.46
N LYS A 107 -7.83 8.31 17.60
CA LYS A 107 -8.16 7.36 18.67
C LYS A 107 -9.21 6.36 18.20
N MET A 108 -8.93 5.09 18.38
CA MET A 108 -9.84 3.98 18.07
C MET A 108 -10.33 3.30 19.37
N PRO A 109 -11.59 2.84 19.42
CA PRO A 109 -12.07 2.00 20.50
C PRO A 109 -11.38 0.63 20.45
N ARG A 110 -11.36 -0.10 21.57
CA ARG A 110 -11.05 -1.53 21.56
C ARG A 110 -12.20 -2.29 20.93
N LEU A 111 -11.92 -3.44 20.31
CA LEU A 111 -12.97 -4.25 19.68
C LEU A 111 -14.02 -4.73 20.67
N SER A 112 -13.63 -4.99 21.93
CA SER A 112 -14.54 -5.34 23.03
C SER A 112 -15.49 -4.21 23.47
N GLU A 113 -15.19 -2.96 23.09
CA GLU A 113 -16.03 -1.78 23.38
C GLU A 113 -17.01 -1.46 22.25
N VAL A 114 -16.93 -2.18 21.13
CA VAL A 114 -17.78 -1.95 19.96
C VAL A 114 -19.15 -2.57 20.19
N GLU A 115 -20.19 -1.75 20.21
CA GLU A 115 -21.57 -2.20 20.31
C GLU A 115 -22.00 -2.91 19.00
N LEU A 116 -22.41 -4.18 19.10
CA LEU A 116 -22.74 -5.02 17.94
C LEU A 116 -24.25 -5.24 17.72
N ASP A 117 -25.08 -4.57 18.48
CA ASP A 117 -26.56 -4.66 18.49
C ASP A 117 -27.22 -3.82 17.37
N LYS A 118 -26.47 -3.27 16.47
CA LYS A 118 -26.97 -2.41 15.38
C LYS A 118 -27.66 -3.24 14.31
N GLU A 119 -28.91 -2.91 14.03
CA GLU A 119 -29.76 -3.59 13.05
C GLU A 119 -30.46 -2.62 12.10
N ILE A 120 -30.91 -3.14 10.97
CA ILE A 120 -31.74 -2.41 10.00
C ILE A 120 -32.81 -3.34 9.43
N SER A 121 -34.04 -2.84 9.30
CA SER A 121 -35.13 -3.61 8.72
C SER A 121 -34.89 -3.94 7.23
N GLU A 122 -35.49 -5.00 6.75
CA GLU A 122 -35.38 -5.41 5.35
C GLU A 122 -35.89 -4.35 4.36
N GLU A 123 -36.97 -3.66 4.73
CA GLU A 123 -37.59 -2.61 3.90
C GLU A 123 -36.66 -1.37 3.83
N GLU A 124 -36.15 -0.94 4.98
CA GLU A 124 -35.22 0.19 5.06
C GLU A 124 -33.92 -0.15 4.34
N TYR A 125 -33.37 -1.35 4.52
CA TYR A 125 -32.19 -1.81 3.80
C TYR A 125 -32.36 -1.72 2.29
N LYS A 126 -33.46 -2.22 1.74
CA LYS A 126 -33.73 -2.18 0.29
C LYS A 126 -33.84 -0.75 -0.25
N ARG A 127 -34.48 0.14 0.52
CA ARG A 127 -34.63 1.56 0.17
C ARG A 127 -33.27 2.27 0.18
N GLU A 128 -32.55 2.17 1.29
CA GLU A 128 -31.25 2.81 1.48
C GLU A 128 -30.21 2.29 0.48
N LEU A 129 -30.16 0.98 0.26
CA LEU A 129 -29.22 0.37 -0.69
C LEU A 129 -29.36 0.96 -2.08
N ARG A 130 -30.59 1.03 -2.63
CA ARG A 130 -30.84 1.59 -3.96
C ARG A 130 -30.44 3.07 -4.03
N HIS A 131 -30.79 3.85 -3.01
CA HIS A 131 -30.47 5.26 -2.95
C HIS A 131 -28.97 5.50 -2.93
N LEU A 132 -28.25 4.82 -2.02
CA LEU A 132 -26.81 4.97 -1.85
C LEU A 132 -26.03 4.46 -3.06
N GLN A 133 -26.44 3.35 -3.67
CA GLN A 133 -25.80 2.86 -4.89
C GLN A 133 -25.96 3.84 -6.07
N LYS A 134 -27.13 4.46 -6.24
CA LYS A 134 -27.32 5.51 -7.25
C LYS A 134 -26.42 6.72 -6.99
N LYS A 135 -26.29 7.15 -5.72
CA LYS A 135 -25.44 8.25 -5.32
C LYS A 135 -23.96 7.92 -5.56
N LEU A 136 -23.51 6.73 -5.16
CA LEU A 136 -22.15 6.26 -5.38
C LEU A 136 -21.78 6.20 -6.87
N ASN A 137 -22.69 5.72 -7.71
CA ASN A 137 -22.51 5.70 -9.17
C ASN A 137 -22.24 7.11 -9.72
N ALA A 138 -23.03 8.10 -9.31
CA ALA A 138 -22.84 9.49 -9.74
C ALA A 138 -21.48 10.07 -9.28
N LEU A 139 -21.05 9.76 -8.04
CA LEU A 139 -19.75 10.16 -7.53
C LEU A 139 -18.60 9.50 -8.29
N HIS A 140 -18.75 8.23 -8.66
CA HIS A 140 -17.75 7.50 -9.44
C HIS A 140 -17.40 8.20 -10.76
N TYR A 141 -18.42 8.66 -11.51
CA TYR A 141 -18.17 9.43 -12.74
C TYR A 141 -17.49 10.78 -12.49
N ARG A 142 -17.77 11.41 -11.35
CA ARG A 142 -17.10 12.66 -10.95
C ARG A 142 -15.62 12.42 -10.61
N LEU A 143 -15.32 11.34 -9.88
CA LEU A 143 -13.93 10.90 -9.56
C LEU A 143 -13.13 10.65 -10.84
N TYR A 144 -13.72 9.91 -11.78
CA TYR A 144 -13.09 9.62 -13.07
C TYR A 144 -12.68 10.90 -13.81
N ARG A 145 -13.59 11.87 -13.90
CA ARG A 145 -13.33 13.16 -14.57
C ARG A 145 -12.29 14.01 -13.84
N LYS A 146 -12.32 14.02 -12.50
CA LYS A 146 -11.35 14.76 -11.67
C LYS A 146 -10.04 13.98 -11.48
N LYS A 147 -9.92 12.78 -12.03
CA LYS A 147 -8.74 11.91 -11.94
C LYS A 147 -8.31 11.61 -10.50
N ILE A 148 -9.25 11.50 -9.56
CA ILE A 148 -8.97 11.17 -8.16
C ILE A 148 -8.91 9.66 -8.00
N PRO A 149 -7.76 9.07 -7.61
CA PRO A 149 -7.66 7.64 -7.33
C PRO A 149 -8.25 7.31 -5.96
N VAL A 150 -8.82 6.11 -5.83
CA VAL A 150 -9.41 5.65 -4.56
C VAL A 150 -8.91 4.25 -4.22
N VAL A 151 -8.54 4.04 -2.97
CA VAL A 151 -8.14 2.75 -2.42
C VAL A 151 -9.09 2.39 -1.29
N ILE A 152 -9.79 1.26 -1.41
CA ILE A 152 -10.66 0.74 -0.35
C ILE A 152 -10.06 -0.56 0.17
N ALA A 153 -9.69 -0.58 1.44
CA ALA A 153 -9.04 -1.69 2.11
C ALA A 153 -10.01 -2.39 3.08
N TYR A 154 -10.24 -3.68 2.89
CA TYR A 154 -11.10 -4.49 3.74
C TYR A 154 -10.30 -5.50 4.55
N GLU A 155 -10.40 -5.39 5.87
CA GLU A 155 -9.99 -6.40 6.84
C GLU A 155 -11.17 -6.77 7.76
N GLY A 156 -11.05 -7.84 8.50
CA GLY A 156 -12.08 -8.28 9.43
C GLY A 156 -12.07 -9.78 9.66
N TRP A 157 -12.81 -10.22 10.65
CA TRP A 157 -12.90 -11.63 11.00
C TRP A 157 -13.32 -12.52 9.83
N ASP A 158 -12.93 -13.78 9.87
CA ASP A 158 -13.43 -14.75 8.91
C ASP A 158 -14.94 -14.91 9.11
N ALA A 159 -15.67 -15.04 8.00
CA ALA A 159 -17.12 -14.99 7.92
C ALA A 159 -17.80 -13.67 8.35
N ALA A 160 -17.05 -12.61 8.67
CA ALA A 160 -17.65 -11.32 9.06
C ALA A 160 -18.48 -10.66 7.95
N GLY A 161 -18.22 -10.95 6.67
CA GLY A 161 -19.05 -10.45 5.58
C GLY A 161 -18.36 -9.47 4.63
N LYS A 162 -17.02 -9.44 4.62
CA LYS A 162 -16.19 -8.63 3.70
C LYS A 162 -16.67 -8.68 2.25
N GLY A 163 -16.69 -9.84 1.63
CA GLY A 163 -17.13 -9.99 0.23
C GLY A 163 -18.57 -9.55 -0.04
N GLY A 164 -19.45 -9.62 0.97
CA GLY A 164 -20.82 -9.10 0.87
C GLY A 164 -20.88 -7.58 0.82
N ASN A 165 -20.01 -6.89 1.54
CA ASN A 165 -19.83 -5.43 1.49
C ASN A 165 -19.22 -5.02 0.15
N ILE A 166 -18.11 -5.64 -0.25
CA ILE A 166 -17.43 -5.37 -1.53
C ILE A 166 -18.41 -5.50 -2.71
N LYS A 167 -19.21 -6.57 -2.73
CA LYS A 167 -20.22 -6.78 -3.78
C LYS A 167 -21.23 -5.63 -3.88
N ARG A 168 -21.62 -4.98 -2.77
CA ARG A 168 -22.60 -3.88 -2.77
C ARG A 168 -21.97 -2.57 -3.26
N ILE A 169 -20.72 -2.34 -2.94
CA ILE A 169 -19.95 -1.19 -3.47
C ILE A 169 -19.67 -1.40 -4.96
N ALA A 170 -19.06 -2.52 -5.34
CA ALA A 170 -18.72 -2.84 -6.72
C ALA A 170 -19.95 -2.83 -7.65
N GLY A 171 -21.10 -3.30 -7.17
CA GLY A 171 -22.35 -3.28 -7.94
C GLY A 171 -22.92 -1.90 -8.26
N ALA A 172 -22.35 -0.84 -7.67
CA ALA A 172 -22.71 0.56 -7.98
C ALA A 172 -21.71 1.24 -8.93
N LEU A 173 -20.61 0.60 -9.26
CA LEU A 173 -19.50 1.19 -10.02
C LEU A 173 -19.51 0.71 -11.48
N ASP A 174 -18.98 1.51 -12.39
CA ASP A 174 -18.70 1.09 -13.76
C ASP A 174 -17.55 0.07 -13.77
N PRO A 175 -17.71 -1.12 -14.37
CA PRO A 175 -16.68 -2.16 -14.38
C PRO A 175 -15.31 -1.73 -14.94
N ARG A 176 -15.30 -0.71 -15.78
CA ARG A 176 -14.06 -0.16 -16.37
C ARG A 176 -13.29 0.74 -15.40
N GLY A 177 -13.93 1.21 -14.34
CA GLY A 177 -13.39 2.21 -13.42
C GLY A 177 -13.00 1.64 -12.06
N TYR A 178 -13.09 0.34 -11.83
CA TYR A 178 -12.64 -0.27 -10.59
C TYR A 178 -12.03 -1.66 -10.80
N GLU A 179 -11.26 -2.10 -9.82
CA GLU A 179 -10.70 -3.44 -9.76
C GLU A 179 -10.81 -3.98 -8.32
N VAL A 180 -11.17 -5.25 -8.18
CA VAL A 180 -11.18 -5.95 -6.88
C VAL A 180 -10.00 -6.90 -6.83
N HIS A 181 -9.17 -6.74 -5.81
CA HIS A 181 -7.99 -7.57 -5.58
C HIS A 181 -8.22 -8.51 -4.38
N PRO A 182 -8.60 -9.78 -4.60
CA PRO A 182 -8.59 -10.78 -3.54
C PRO A 182 -7.13 -11.15 -3.24
N ILE A 183 -6.69 -10.89 -2.01
CA ILE A 183 -5.32 -11.13 -1.59
C ILE A 183 -5.24 -12.49 -0.88
N ALA A 184 -4.54 -13.42 -1.51
CA ALA A 184 -4.19 -14.73 -0.96
C ALA A 184 -2.73 -14.74 -0.44
N SER A 185 -2.25 -15.92 -0.02
CA SER A 185 -0.84 -16.14 0.33
C SER A 185 0.07 -15.67 -0.80
N PRO A 186 1.22 -15.02 -0.48
CA PRO A 186 2.12 -14.53 -1.51
C PRO A 186 2.76 -15.66 -2.32
N GLU A 187 2.86 -15.47 -3.63
CA GLU A 187 3.54 -16.38 -4.53
C GLU A 187 5.07 -16.29 -4.38
N PRO A 188 5.86 -17.29 -4.87
CA PRO A 188 7.31 -17.28 -4.71
C PRO A 188 8.00 -15.99 -5.20
N HIS A 189 7.55 -15.43 -6.32
CA HIS A 189 8.11 -14.19 -6.85
C HIS A 189 7.74 -12.94 -6.01
N GLU A 190 6.60 -12.97 -5.30
CA GLU A 190 6.19 -11.92 -4.36
C GLU A 190 6.97 -12.05 -3.03
N LYS A 191 7.21 -13.30 -2.55
CA LYS A 191 8.01 -13.56 -1.33
C LYS A 191 9.46 -13.10 -1.46
N ALA A 192 10.02 -13.11 -2.67
CA ALA A 192 11.37 -12.64 -2.95
C ALA A 192 11.51 -11.09 -2.91
N ARG A 193 10.45 -10.36 -2.64
CA ARG A 193 10.39 -8.89 -2.61
C ARG A 193 9.85 -8.40 -1.28
N HIS A 194 10.01 -7.09 -1.05
CA HIS A 194 9.36 -6.45 0.10
C HIS A 194 7.84 -6.69 0.08
N TYR A 195 7.21 -7.00 1.21
CA TYR A 195 5.81 -7.41 1.26
C TYR A 195 4.83 -6.38 0.67
N LEU A 196 5.16 -5.07 0.73
CA LEU A 196 4.35 -4.01 0.12
C LEU A 196 4.43 -4.00 -1.41
N TRP A 197 5.45 -4.62 -2.01
CA TRP A 197 5.62 -4.62 -3.46
C TRP A 197 4.38 -5.12 -4.21
N ARG A 198 3.78 -6.20 -3.74
CA ARG A 198 2.58 -6.79 -4.35
C ARG A 198 1.35 -5.86 -4.31
N PHE A 199 1.32 -4.91 -3.39
CA PHE A 199 0.25 -3.92 -3.28
C PHE A 199 0.55 -2.69 -4.15
N TRP A 200 1.81 -2.24 -4.21
CA TRP A 200 2.24 -1.19 -5.12
C TRP A 200 1.86 -1.50 -6.57
N THR A 201 2.02 -2.75 -7.02
CA THR A 201 1.71 -3.18 -8.39
C THR A 201 0.21 -3.26 -8.69
N ARG A 202 -0.64 -3.15 -7.66
CA ARG A 202 -2.11 -3.24 -7.76
C ARG A 202 -2.82 -1.92 -7.42
N LEU A 203 -2.07 -0.83 -7.30
CA LEU A 203 -2.66 0.49 -7.07
C LEU A 203 -3.49 0.95 -8.28
N PRO A 204 -4.56 1.72 -8.04
CA PRO A 204 -5.43 2.17 -9.11
C PRO A 204 -4.75 3.23 -9.98
N LYS A 205 -5.18 3.32 -11.21
CA LYS A 205 -4.90 4.50 -12.05
C LYS A 205 -5.65 5.72 -11.48
N THR A 206 -5.20 6.93 -11.81
CA THR A 206 -5.94 8.15 -11.50
C THR A 206 -7.37 8.06 -12.01
N GLY A 207 -8.34 8.42 -11.17
CA GLY A 207 -9.76 8.34 -11.47
C GLY A 207 -10.37 6.93 -11.38
N HIS A 208 -9.64 5.94 -10.88
CA HIS A 208 -10.10 4.56 -10.71
C HIS A 208 -10.11 4.16 -9.24
N ILE A 209 -10.79 3.06 -8.93
CA ILE A 209 -10.95 2.54 -7.58
C ILE A 209 -10.30 1.14 -7.49
N ALA A 210 -9.37 0.93 -6.56
CA ALA A 210 -8.91 -0.40 -6.19
C ALA A 210 -9.56 -0.81 -4.87
N ILE A 211 -10.15 -2.01 -4.83
CA ILE A 211 -10.77 -2.60 -3.64
C ILE A 211 -9.98 -3.83 -3.25
N PHE A 212 -9.36 -3.82 -2.09
CA PHE A 212 -8.58 -4.94 -1.58
C PHE A 212 -9.42 -5.77 -0.60
N ASP A 213 -9.63 -7.05 -0.90
CA ASP A 213 -10.17 -8.04 0.03
C ASP A 213 -9.01 -8.77 0.69
N ARG A 214 -8.71 -8.44 1.94
CA ARG A 214 -7.45 -8.56 2.67
C ARG A 214 -6.37 -7.63 2.08
N THR A 215 -5.42 -7.22 2.92
CA THR A 215 -4.53 -6.10 2.57
C THR A 215 -3.10 -6.32 3.08
N TRP A 216 -2.29 -5.27 3.02
CA TRP A 216 -0.94 -5.22 3.60
C TRP A 216 -0.93 -5.39 5.13
N TYR A 217 -2.06 -5.25 5.78
CA TYR A 217 -2.21 -5.46 7.21
C TYR A 217 -2.08 -6.92 7.65
N GLY A 218 -2.13 -7.86 6.71
CA GLY A 218 -1.76 -9.25 6.96
C GLY A 218 -0.41 -9.44 7.63
N ARG A 219 0.56 -8.52 7.36
CA ARG A 219 1.90 -8.50 7.98
C ARG A 219 1.85 -8.38 9.52
N VAL A 220 0.95 -7.58 10.05
CA VAL A 220 0.83 -7.32 11.50
C VAL A 220 -0.25 -8.17 12.18
N MET A 221 -0.96 -8.99 11.42
CA MET A 221 -2.00 -9.92 11.89
C MET A 221 -1.59 -11.38 11.61
N VAL A 222 -2.03 -11.95 10.49
CA VAL A 222 -1.83 -13.38 10.19
C VAL A 222 -0.35 -13.75 10.09
N GLU A 223 0.48 -12.95 9.42
CA GLU A 223 1.89 -13.29 9.28
C GLU A 223 2.65 -13.21 10.61
N ARG A 224 2.27 -12.27 11.50
CA ARG A 224 2.77 -12.18 12.87
C ARG A 224 2.39 -13.40 13.69
N LEU A 225 1.11 -13.78 13.69
CA LEU A 225 0.57 -14.83 14.58
C LEU A 225 0.90 -16.25 14.12
N GLU A 226 1.05 -16.43 12.80
CA GLU A 226 1.46 -17.72 12.22
C GLU A 226 2.99 -17.86 12.09
N GLY A 227 3.76 -16.84 12.46
CA GLY A 227 5.22 -16.89 12.40
C GLY A 227 5.78 -16.85 10.97
N PHE A 228 5.04 -16.29 10.01
CA PHE A 228 5.48 -16.19 8.61
C PHE A 228 6.45 -15.04 8.36
N CYS A 229 6.67 -14.20 9.36
CA CYS A 229 7.69 -13.15 9.35
C CYS A 229 8.35 -13.03 10.73
N SER A 230 9.54 -12.42 10.79
CA SER A 230 10.26 -12.21 12.03
C SER A 230 9.57 -11.15 12.92
N THR A 231 9.92 -11.14 14.22
CA THR A 231 9.43 -10.12 15.15
C THR A 231 9.81 -8.71 14.69
N ASN A 232 11.03 -8.52 14.20
CA ASN A 232 11.47 -7.23 13.68
C ASN A 232 10.66 -6.79 12.45
N ASP A 233 10.28 -7.72 11.57
CA ASP A 233 9.52 -7.41 10.36
C ASP A 233 8.12 -6.88 10.67
N TRP A 234 7.34 -7.55 11.54
CA TRP A 234 6.00 -7.07 11.85
C TRP A 234 6.01 -5.83 12.74
N GLN A 235 7.02 -5.66 13.61
CA GLN A 235 7.14 -4.44 14.42
C GLN A 235 7.45 -3.21 13.55
N ARG A 236 8.34 -3.37 12.58
CA ARG A 236 8.68 -2.33 11.59
C ARG A 236 7.50 -1.99 10.67
N ALA A 237 6.68 -2.99 10.35
CA ALA A 237 5.58 -2.86 9.40
C ALA A 237 4.54 -1.78 9.78
N TYR A 238 4.32 -1.49 11.05
CA TYR A 238 3.41 -0.41 11.45
C TYR A 238 3.86 0.95 10.88
N ASN A 239 5.15 1.24 10.96
CA ASN A 239 5.72 2.46 10.40
C ASN A 239 5.68 2.45 8.86
N GLU A 240 6.09 1.35 8.26
CA GLU A 240 6.12 1.18 6.80
C GLU A 240 4.72 1.33 6.17
N ILE A 241 3.69 0.79 6.82
CA ILE A 241 2.30 0.90 6.38
C ILE A 241 1.83 2.36 6.46
N ASN A 242 2.10 3.04 7.57
CA ASN A 242 1.71 4.44 7.73
C ASN A 242 2.41 5.34 6.70
N GLU A 243 3.68 5.09 6.38
CA GLU A 243 4.39 5.80 5.32
C GLU A 243 3.81 5.49 3.94
N PHE A 244 3.56 4.23 3.62
CA PHE A 244 2.92 3.81 2.38
C PHE A 244 1.59 4.52 2.15
N GLU A 245 0.73 4.53 3.16
CA GLU A 245 -0.57 5.21 3.09
C GLU A 245 -0.43 6.74 3.02
N LYS A 246 0.58 7.32 3.70
CA LYS A 246 0.89 8.75 3.61
C LYS A 246 1.30 9.15 2.20
N GLU A 247 2.18 8.39 1.57
CA GLU A 247 2.61 8.64 0.19
C GLU A 247 1.42 8.58 -0.78
N LEU A 248 0.54 7.60 -0.63
CA LEU A 248 -0.68 7.50 -1.43
C LEU A 248 -1.61 8.69 -1.22
N SER A 249 -1.79 9.12 0.04
CA SER A 249 -2.59 10.31 0.36
C SER A 249 -1.98 11.58 -0.23
N GLN A 250 -0.66 11.74 -0.16
CA GLN A 250 0.05 12.87 -0.76
C GLN A 250 -0.01 12.87 -2.29
N TRP A 251 -0.08 11.70 -2.91
CA TRP A 251 -0.35 11.56 -4.34
C TRP A 251 -1.78 11.99 -4.72
N GLY A 252 -2.66 12.17 -3.73
CA GLY A 252 -4.06 12.57 -3.91
C GLY A 252 -5.04 11.40 -3.90
N ALA A 253 -4.62 10.22 -3.45
CA ALA A 253 -5.51 9.09 -3.30
C ALA A 253 -6.41 9.23 -2.06
N VAL A 254 -7.69 8.90 -2.22
CA VAL A 254 -8.62 8.71 -1.10
C VAL A 254 -8.44 7.28 -0.58
N ILE A 255 -8.07 7.15 0.69
CA ILE A 255 -7.86 5.84 1.33
C ILE A 255 -8.97 5.60 2.35
N ILE A 256 -9.71 4.51 2.17
CA ILE A 256 -10.82 4.12 3.04
C ILE A 256 -10.53 2.73 3.58
N LYS A 257 -10.42 2.61 4.91
CA LYS A 257 -10.08 1.34 5.57
C LYS A 257 -11.24 0.83 6.41
N PHE A 258 -11.62 -0.41 6.22
CA PHE A 258 -12.69 -1.07 6.94
C PHE A 258 -12.19 -2.26 7.75
N TRP A 259 -12.50 -2.26 9.04
CA TRP A 259 -12.48 -3.45 9.87
C TRP A 259 -13.91 -3.98 10.03
N VAL A 260 -14.19 -5.20 9.53
CA VAL A 260 -15.52 -5.80 9.62
C VAL A 260 -15.60 -6.65 10.90
N GLN A 261 -16.33 -6.12 11.90
CA GLN A 261 -16.40 -6.64 13.26
C GLN A 261 -17.63 -7.52 13.47
N ILE A 262 -17.40 -8.67 14.09
CA ILE A 262 -18.41 -9.56 14.67
C ILE A 262 -17.88 -10.12 15.99
N ASP A 263 -18.76 -10.69 16.79
CA ASP A 263 -18.37 -11.49 17.95
C ASP A 263 -18.03 -12.95 17.58
N LYS A 264 -17.46 -13.66 18.53
CA LYS A 264 -17.02 -15.04 18.37
C LYS A 264 -18.20 -16.01 18.14
N ASP A 265 -19.36 -15.75 18.73
CA ASP A 265 -20.52 -16.61 18.60
C ASP A 265 -21.17 -16.45 17.22
N THR A 266 -21.33 -15.24 16.75
CA THR A 266 -21.76 -14.96 15.36
C THR A 266 -20.84 -15.61 14.33
N GLN A 267 -19.53 -15.66 14.59
CA GLN A 267 -18.61 -16.35 13.68
C GLN A 267 -18.88 -17.85 13.64
N LEU A 268 -19.10 -18.48 14.81
CA LEU A 268 -19.39 -19.90 14.92
C LEU A 268 -20.70 -20.28 14.18
N GLU A 269 -21.74 -19.49 14.41
CA GLU A 269 -23.01 -19.68 13.71
C GLU A 269 -22.81 -19.65 12.17
N ARG A 270 -22.04 -18.69 11.68
CA ARG A 270 -21.77 -18.56 10.26
C ARG A 270 -20.88 -19.65 9.68
N PHE A 271 -19.93 -20.16 10.46
CA PHE A 271 -19.11 -21.31 10.09
C PHE A 271 -19.99 -22.56 9.97
N THR A 272 -20.84 -22.80 10.96
CA THR A 272 -21.80 -23.90 10.96
C THR A 272 -22.79 -23.80 9.79
N GLU A 273 -23.33 -22.61 9.52
CA GLU A 273 -24.17 -22.37 8.33
C GLU A 273 -23.46 -22.74 7.03
N ARG A 274 -22.19 -22.35 6.90
CA ARG A 274 -21.39 -22.66 5.69
C ARG A 274 -21.15 -24.16 5.53
N GLN A 275 -20.84 -24.87 6.61
CA GLN A 275 -20.63 -26.31 6.60
C GLN A 275 -21.90 -27.07 6.20
N ASN A 276 -23.06 -26.61 6.65
CA ASN A 276 -24.35 -27.24 6.40
C ASN A 276 -24.98 -26.82 5.05
N THR A 277 -24.37 -25.89 4.30
CA THR A 277 -24.87 -25.42 3.00
C THR A 277 -23.92 -25.88 1.90
N PRO A 278 -24.30 -26.87 1.06
CA PRO A 278 -23.41 -27.47 0.05
C PRO A 278 -22.71 -26.44 -0.85
N GLU A 279 -23.42 -25.39 -1.27
CA GLU A 279 -22.91 -24.35 -2.16
C GLU A 279 -21.95 -23.37 -1.45
N LYS A 280 -21.83 -23.48 -0.10
CA LYS A 280 -20.97 -22.61 0.72
C LYS A 280 -19.81 -23.36 1.37
N GLN A 281 -19.76 -24.68 1.33
CA GLN A 281 -18.73 -25.50 1.99
C GLN A 281 -17.31 -25.13 1.55
N TRP A 282 -17.13 -24.78 0.28
CA TRP A 282 -15.82 -24.33 -0.23
C TRP A 282 -15.30 -23.03 0.38
N LYS A 283 -16.13 -22.30 1.14
CA LYS A 283 -15.78 -21.05 1.84
C LYS A 283 -15.28 -21.25 3.24
N ILE A 284 -15.17 -22.46 3.73
CA ILE A 284 -14.66 -22.76 5.04
C ILE A 284 -13.54 -23.79 4.91
N THR A 285 -12.44 -23.50 5.58
CA THR A 285 -11.20 -24.27 5.54
C THR A 285 -10.69 -24.57 6.95
N ASP A 286 -9.75 -25.47 7.09
CA ASP A 286 -9.07 -25.74 8.36
C ASP A 286 -8.34 -24.48 8.89
N GLU A 287 -7.95 -23.56 8.01
CA GLU A 287 -7.35 -22.29 8.40
C GLU A 287 -8.34 -21.42 9.18
N ASP A 288 -9.61 -21.35 8.75
CA ASP A 288 -10.64 -20.57 9.46
C ASP A 288 -10.82 -21.06 10.91
N TRP A 289 -10.78 -22.39 11.13
CA TRP A 289 -10.88 -22.97 12.47
C TRP A 289 -9.64 -22.69 13.32
N ARG A 290 -8.45 -22.83 12.77
CA ARG A 290 -7.20 -22.48 13.47
C ARG A 290 -7.16 -21.00 13.85
N ASN A 291 -7.62 -20.10 12.98
CA ASN A 291 -7.70 -18.67 13.29
C ASN A 291 -8.67 -18.41 14.42
N ARG A 292 -9.81 -19.13 14.45
CA ARG A 292 -10.78 -19.02 15.54
C ARG A 292 -10.23 -19.50 16.88
N ASP A 293 -9.42 -20.56 16.90
CA ASP A 293 -8.77 -21.04 18.13
C ASP A 293 -7.83 -19.99 18.74
N LYS A 294 -7.26 -19.14 17.91
CA LYS A 294 -6.38 -18.02 18.32
C LYS A 294 -7.12 -16.68 18.46
N TRP A 295 -8.45 -16.70 18.62
CA TRP A 295 -9.29 -15.48 18.64
C TRP A 295 -8.71 -14.36 19.49
N ASP A 296 -8.37 -14.62 20.75
CA ASP A 296 -7.91 -13.60 21.69
C ASP A 296 -6.57 -12.98 21.23
N GLN A 297 -5.69 -13.79 20.64
CA GLN A 297 -4.42 -13.30 20.10
C GLN A 297 -4.65 -12.41 18.86
N TYR A 298 -5.59 -12.80 17.99
CA TYR A 298 -5.98 -11.98 16.85
C TYR A 298 -6.64 -10.69 17.31
N GLU A 299 -7.52 -10.71 18.30
CA GLU A 299 -8.18 -9.53 18.83
C GLU A 299 -7.16 -8.51 19.35
N GLU A 300 -6.15 -8.97 20.12
CA GLU A 300 -5.10 -8.07 20.61
C GLU A 300 -4.24 -7.51 19.48
N ALA A 301 -3.88 -8.34 18.48
CA ALA A 301 -3.13 -7.88 17.30
C ALA A 301 -3.92 -6.83 16.50
N VAL A 302 -5.22 -7.02 16.35
CA VAL A 302 -6.12 -6.07 15.68
C VAL A 302 -6.26 -4.77 16.47
N ASN A 303 -6.46 -4.85 17.78
CA ASN A 303 -6.51 -3.66 18.65
C ASN A 303 -5.21 -2.84 18.55
N GLU A 304 -4.06 -3.51 18.50
CA GLU A 304 -2.77 -2.85 18.29
C GLU A 304 -2.68 -2.22 16.88
N MET A 305 -3.11 -2.94 15.85
CA MET A 305 -3.15 -2.46 14.48
C MET A 305 -4.01 -1.19 14.36
N LEU A 306 -5.25 -1.24 14.83
CA LEU A 306 -6.17 -0.09 14.79
C LEU A 306 -5.56 1.13 15.50
N ARG A 307 -4.99 0.93 16.68
CA ARG A 307 -4.38 1.99 17.48
C ARG A 307 -3.16 2.62 16.82
N LYS A 308 -2.31 1.81 16.16
CA LYS A 308 -1.02 2.27 15.59
C LYS A 308 -1.13 2.77 14.15
N THR A 309 -2.22 2.47 13.46
CA THR A 309 -2.34 2.77 12.04
C THR A 309 -3.61 3.52 11.63
N SER A 310 -4.43 3.95 12.58
CA SER A 310 -5.55 4.86 12.29
C SER A 310 -5.03 6.29 12.22
N THR A 311 -4.54 6.70 11.06
CA THR A 311 -4.00 8.04 10.84
C THR A 311 -5.10 9.02 10.38
N GLU A 312 -4.89 10.35 10.56
CA GLU A 312 -5.85 11.36 10.11
C GLU A 312 -6.08 11.35 8.59
N TYR A 313 -5.06 10.96 7.81
CA TYR A 313 -5.15 10.87 6.35
C TYR A 313 -5.71 9.52 5.84
N ALA A 314 -5.75 8.50 6.69
CA ALA A 314 -6.30 7.19 6.39
C ALA A 314 -6.84 6.53 7.69
N PRO A 315 -7.99 7.00 8.24
CA PRO A 315 -8.55 6.44 9.45
C PRO A 315 -9.20 5.07 9.20
N TRP A 316 -9.22 4.23 10.24
CA TRP A 316 -9.99 3.01 10.25
C TRP A 316 -11.47 3.29 10.55
N HIS A 317 -12.33 2.56 9.84
CA HIS A 317 -13.77 2.53 10.09
C HIS A 317 -14.18 1.13 10.51
N ILE A 318 -14.73 0.98 11.70
CA ILE A 318 -15.26 -0.30 12.18
C ILE A 318 -16.69 -0.46 11.66
N LEU A 319 -16.97 -1.60 11.02
CA LEU A 319 -18.29 -1.98 10.54
C LEU A 319 -18.85 -3.08 11.42
N GLU A 320 -19.85 -2.77 12.24
CA GLU A 320 -20.59 -3.72 13.06
C GLU A 320 -21.39 -4.63 12.12
N SER A 321 -21.05 -5.92 12.07
CA SER A 321 -21.52 -6.82 11.01
C SER A 321 -22.26 -8.06 11.55
N VAL A 322 -22.75 -8.03 12.77
CA VAL A 322 -23.70 -9.02 13.26
C VAL A 322 -24.98 -8.94 12.38
N ASP A 323 -25.54 -7.77 12.17
CA ASP A 323 -26.43 -7.55 11.03
C ASP A 323 -25.62 -7.15 9.79
N LYS A 324 -25.51 -8.08 8.84
CA LYS A 324 -24.84 -7.85 7.54
C LYS A 324 -25.46 -6.71 6.74
N LYS A 325 -26.74 -6.43 6.90
CA LYS A 325 -27.45 -5.37 6.16
C LYS A 325 -27.01 -4.00 6.68
N TYR A 326 -26.98 -3.85 8.01
CA TYR A 326 -26.48 -2.64 8.65
C TYR A 326 -25.05 -2.31 8.22
N ALA A 327 -24.14 -3.28 8.33
CA ALA A 327 -22.74 -3.10 7.93
C ALA A 327 -22.58 -2.64 6.47
N ARG A 328 -23.39 -3.17 5.55
CA ARG A 328 -23.36 -2.79 4.13
C ARG A 328 -23.82 -1.35 3.90
N ILE A 329 -24.86 -0.92 4.59
CA ILE A 329 -25.36 0.45 4.50
C ILE A 329 -24.36 1.41 5.12
N LYS A 330 -23.79 1.07 6.30
CA LYS A 330 -22.75 1.87 6.95
C LYS A 330 -21.52 2.04 6.04
N ALA A 331 -21.04 0.96 5.44
CA ALA A 331 -19.91 1.02 4.51
C ALA A 331 -20.18 1.95 3.31
N LEU A 332 -21.33 1.83 2.67
CA LEU A 332 -21.73 2.71 1.56
C LEU A 332 -21.80 4.18 1.97
N LYS A 333 -22.38 4.47 3.16
CA LYS A 333 -22.45 5.83 3.69
C LYS A 333 -21.07 6.43 3.92
N ILE A 334 -20.13 5.65 4.49
CA ILE A 334 -18.75 6.08 4.72
C ILE A 334 -18.04 6.34 3.38
N VAL A 335 -18.10 5.39 2.43
CA VAL A 335 -17.49 5.57 1.11
C VAL A 335 -18.02 6.85 0.45
N ILE A 336 -19.33 7.05 0.43
CA ILE A 336 -19.94 8.25 -0.15
C ILE A 336 -19.43 9.52 0.52
N ALA A 337 -19.39 9.56 1.86
CA ALA A 337 -18.94 10.73 2.61
C ALA A 337 -17.46 11.07 2.30
N GLU A 338 -16.57 10.08 2.27
CA GLU A 338 -15.16 10.31 1.93
C GLU A 338 -14.98 10.77 0.48
N LEU A 339 -15.77 10.22 -0.46
CA LEU A 339 -15.72 10.66 -1.85
C LEU A 339 -16.30 12.08 -2.03
N GLU A 340 -17.35 12.44 -1.32
CA GLU A 340 -17.90 13.80 -1.32
C GLU A 340 -16.89 14.80 -0.78
N LYS A 341 -16.22 14.48 0.33
CA LYS A 341 -15.15 15.29 0.91
C LYS A 341 -14.00 15.53 -0.08
N ALA A 342 -13.58 14.50 -0.81
CA ALA A 342 -12.52 14.62 -1.80
C ALA A 342 -12.94 15.37 -3.08
N LEU A 343 -14.22 15.40 -3.38
CA LEU A 343 -14.77 16.07 -4.58
C LEU A 343 -15.10 17.57 -4.36
N GLY A 344 -15.18 17.99 -3.11
CA GLY A 344 -15.50 19.40 -2.76
C GLY A 344 -16.95 19.72 -3.05
#